data_d5fc24a6fe50b95db076c5a1407d01da
#
_entry.id   d5fc24a6fe50b95db076c5a1407d01da
#
_cell.length_a   1.000
_cell.length_b   1.000
_cell.length_c   1.000
_cell.angle_alpha   90.00
_cell.angle_beta   90.00
_cell.angle_gamma   90.00
#
_symmetry.space_group_name_H-M   'P 1'
#
loop_
_entity.id
_entity.type
_entity.pdbx_description
1 polymer ?
#
loop_
_entity_poly.entity_id
_entity_poly.type
_entity_poly.pdbx_seq_one_letter_code
_entity_poly.pdbx_strand_id
1 'polypeptide(L)'
;AETDKTALSEAIEAAKDIKDEGYTADSWTAMQDALAAAETIMADEDATQEQVDQAASALQSAMDALQVKASASALNALQNMVDKANALDSDDEALNAAITAAQALLNDPDNASVTAVVSALLDLSEAMQALNTDESTDALRADVQATIDFINENILNDVEGLRPGKVQALKDAVAAAQTLVNDPMATADALKAANKAMTKAAQELWEIVSKAELNALIEAANGYLDGDYTAD
;
A
#
# COMPACT_ATOMS: atom_id res chain seq x y z
N ALA A 1 39.01 -19.08 5.19
CA ALA A 1 38.72 -18.14 4.10
C ALA A 1 38.15 -16.87 4.77
N GLU A 2 38.58 -15.74 4.30
CA GLU A 2 38.04 -14.45 4.77
C GLU A 2 36.60 -14.33 4.38
N THR A 3 35.73 -13.95 5.34
CA THR A 3 34.30 -13.84 5.13
C THR A 3 34.00 -12.56 4.35
N ASP A 4 33.25 -12.64 3.26
CA ASP A 4 32.84 -11.48 2.49
C ASP A 4 31.62 -10.80 3.14
N LYS A 5 31.82 -9.62 3.70
CA LYS A 5 30.80 -8.81 4.39
C LYS A 5 30.27 -7.65 3.55
N THR A 6 30.59 -7.60 2.25
CA THR A 6 30.23 -6.45 1.39
C THR A 6 28.73 -6.23 1.32
N ALA A 7 27.95 -7.29 1.03
CA ALA A 7 26.49 -7.20 0.93
C ALA A 7 25.83 -6.79 2.27
N LEU A 8 26.38 -7.27 3.39
CA LEU A 8 25.90 -6.88 4.72
C LEU A 8 26.19 -5.40 5.01
N SER A 9 27.38 -4.93 4.63
CA SER A 9 27.76 -3.51 4.78
C SER A 9 26.83 -2.60 3.99
N GLU A 10 26.57 -2.94 2.72
CA GLU A 10 25.66 -2.18 1.85
C GLU A 10 24.23 -2.15 2.40
N ALA A 11 23.73 -3.28 2.92
CA ALA A 11 22.42 -3.34 3.54
C ALA A 11 22.32 -2.47 4.81
N ILE A 12 23.37 -2.47 5.66
CA ILE A 12 23.44 -1.63 6.87
C ILE A 12 23.45 -0.13 6.50
N GLU A 13 24.24 0.25 5.49
CA GLU A 13 24.26 1.64 5.02
C GLU A 13 22.89 2.06 4.49
N ALA A 14 22.27 1.24 3.63
CA ALA A 14 20.94 1.51 3.10
C ALA A 14 19.89 1.66 4.21
N ALA A 15 19.92 0.78 5.23
CA ALA A 15 19.00 0.85 6.35
C ALA A 15 19.19 2.13 7.20
N LYS A 16 20.43 2.61 7.37
CA LYS A 16 20.73 3.85 8.10
C LYS A 16 20.27 5.12 7.40
N ASP A 17 20.15 5.07 6.08
CA ASP A 17 19.67 6.19 5.27
C ASP A 17 18.15 6.34 5.34
N ILE A 18 17.42 5.31 5.77
CA ILE A 18 15.96 5.36 5.95
C ILE A 18 15.65 6.18 7.21
N LYS A 19 14.74 7.15 7.09
CA LYS A 19 14.30 8.00 8.19
C LYS A 19 13.00 7.48 8.80
N ASP A 20 12.83 7.64 10.10
CA ASP A 20 11.64 7.22 10.88
C ASP A 20 10.33 7.93 10.47
N GLU A 21 10.39 8.95 9.64
CA GLU A 21 9.23 9.75 9.30
C GLU A 21 8.28 9.01 8.35
N GLY A 22 7.12 8.58 8.87
CA GLY A 22 6.01 8.09 8.05
C GLY A 22 5.81 6.58 8.01
N TYR A 23 6.53 5.80 8.79
CA TYR A 23 6.29 4.35 8.89
C TYR A 23 5.45 3.97 10.12
N THR A 24 4.85 2.79 10.09
CA THR A 24 4.16 2.24 11.27
C THR A 24 5.18 1.85 12.34
N ALA A 25 4.80 2.01 13.61
CA ALA A 25 5.71 1.78 14.75
C ALA A 25 6.28 0.36 14.76
N ASP A 26 5.46 -0.65 14.49
CA ASP A 26 5.88 -2.05 14.51
C ASP A 26 6.84 -2.36 13.36
N SER A 27 6.55 -1.90 12.13
CA SER A 27 7.42 -2.15 10.99
C SER A 27 8.76 -1.44 11.12
N TRP A 28 8.75 -0.22 11.68
CA TRP A 28 9.96 0.53 12.00
C TRP A 28 10.80 -0.18 13.06
N THR A 29 10.18 -0.62 14.16
CA THR A 29 10.87 -1.36 15.23
C THR A 29 11.49 -2.65 14.70
N ALA A 30 10.76 -3.42 13.90
CA ALA A 30 11.28 -4.65 13.31
C ALA A 30 12.50 -4.39 12.40
N MET A 31 12.51 -3.31 11.64
CA MET A 31 13.66 -2.92 10.83
C MET A 31 14.85 -2.51 11.70
N GLN A 32 14.63 -1.75 12.78
CA GLN A 32 15.69 -1.37 13.71
C GLN A 32 16.29 -2.57 14.43
N ASP A 33 15.48 -3.55 14.82
CA ASP A 33 15.95 -4.79 15.46
C ASP A 33 16.80 -5.61 14.47
N ALA A 34 16.38 -5.69 13.21
CA ALA A 34 17.14 -6.35 12.16
C ALA A 34 18.47 -5.63 11.87
N LEU A 35 18.49 -4.29 11.89
CA LEU A 35 19.69 -3.49 11.75
C LEU A 35 20.67 -3.74 12.91
N ALA A 36 20.21 -3.75 14.15
CA ALA A 36 21.04 -4.03 15.31
C ALA A 36 21.65 -5.44 15.27
N ALA A 37 20.87 -6.43 14.84
CA ALA A 37 21.34 -7.79 14.61
C ALA A 37 22.41 -7.85 13.51
N ALA A 38 22.19 -7.16 12.39
CA ALA A 38 23.12 -7.06 11.28
C ALA A 38 24.45 -6.40 11.70
N GLU A 39 24.40 -5.33 12.46
CA GLU A 39 25.59 -4.66 13.02
C GLU A 39 26.37 -5.58 13.97
N THR A 40 25.70 -6.41 14.74
CA THR A 40 26.34 -7.41 15.62
C THR A 40 27.12 -8.42 14.78
N ILE A 41 26.54 -8.97 13.73
CA ILE A 41 27.22 -9.92 12.82
C ILE A 41 28.36 -9.22 12.04
N MET A 42 28.17 -7.94 11.66
CA MET A 42 29.22 -7.17 11.01
C MET A 42 30.46 -7.01 11.88
N ALA A 43 30.26 -6.80 13.19
CA ALA A 43 31.36 -6.63 14.17
C ALA A 43 32.01 -7.95 14.60
N ASP A 44 31.37 -9.09 14.40
CA ASP A 44 31.89 -10.42 14.76
C ASP A 44 32.95 -10.88 13.75
N GLU A 45 34.21 -10.97 14.20
CA GLU A 45 35.34 -11.44 13.36
C GLU A 45 35.27 -12.92 13.05
N ASP A 46 34.55 -13.71 13.87
CA ASP A 46 34.38 -15.16 13.73
C ASP A 46 33.09 -15.52 12.97
N ALA A 47 32.32 -14.54 12.50
CA ALA A 47 31.09 -14.79 11.76
C ALA A 47 31.33 -15.61 10.49
N THR A 48 30.51 -16.65 10.31
CA THR A 48 30.56 -17.47 9.09
C THR A 48 29.88 -16.76 7.93
N GLN A 49 30.21 -17.15 6.68
CA GLN A 49 29.54 -16.58 5.48
C GLN A 49 28.03 -16.78 5.54
N GLU A 50 27.57 -17.92 6.01
CA GLU A 50 26.13 -18.20 6.17
C GLU A 50 25.45 -17.20 7.12
N GLN A 51 26.08 -16.88 8.26
CA GLN A 51 25.54 -15.89 9.20
C GLN A 51 25.51 -14.48 8.59
N VAL A 52 26.53 -14.11 7.85
CA VAL A 52 26.60 -12.81 7.13
C VAL A 52 25.49 -12.71 6.08
N ASP A 53 25.32 -13.75 5.26
CA ASP A 53 24.31 -13.77 4.21
C ASP A 53 22.88 -13.77 4.80
N GLN A 54 22.65 -14.49 5.89
CA GLN A 54 21.38 -14.50 6.61
C GLN A 54 21.07 -13.12 7.21
N ALA A 55 22.04 -12.47 7.83
CA ALA A 55 21.87 -11.14 8.41
C ALA A 55 21.55 -10.08 7.33
N ALA A 56 22.26 -10.13 6.20
CA ALA A 56 21.99 -9.23 5.06
C ALA A 56 20.59 -9.44 4.50
N SER A 57 20.17 -10.70 4.31
CA SER A 57 18.85 -11.04 3.81
C SER A 57 17.73 -10.66 4.79
N ALA A 58 17.95 -10.87 6.10
CA ALA A 58 16.97 -10.51 7.14
C ALA A 58 16.77 -8.97 7.19
N LEU A 59 17.86 -8.20 7.15
CA LEU A 59 17.80 -6.74 7.13
C LEU A 59 17.11 -6.23 5.86
N GLN A 60 17.44 -6.78 4.69
CA GLN A 60 16.77 -6.43 3.44
C GLN A 60 15.27 -6.73 3.51
N SER A 61 14.89 -7.91 4.03
CA SER A 61 13.49 -8.28 4.21
C SER A 61 12.75 -7.35 5.16
N ALA A 62 13.40 -6.87 6.22
CA ALA A 62 12.81 -5.93 7.18
C ALA A 62 12.64 -4.53 6.55
N MET A 63 13.59 -4.07 5.74
CA MET A 63 13.45 -2.83 4.97
C MET A 63 12.29 -2.92 3.96
N ASP A 64 12.19 -4.04 3.25
CA ASP A 64 11.12 -4.30 2.28
C ASP A 64 9.74 -4.42 2.94
N ALA A 65 9.69 -4.78 4.23
CA ALA A 65 8.46 -4.90 5.02
C ALA A 65 8.01 -3.60 5.70
N LEU A 66 8.73 -2.49 5.51
CA LEU A 66 8.32 -1.19 6.04
C LEU A 66 6.96 -0.76 5.48
N GLN A 67 6.06 -0.36 6.38
CA GLN A 67 4.70 0.03 6.03
C GLN A 67 4.50 1.53 6.28
N VAL A 68 4.04 2.24 5.25
CA VAL A 68 3.71 3.66 5.36
C VAL A 68 2.51 3.82 6.30
N LYS A 69 2.67 4.66 7.32
CA LYS A 69 1.64 4.98 8.30
C LYS A 69 0.52 5.81 7.68
N ALA A 70 -0.71 5.52 8.04
CA ALA A 70 -1.86 6.29 7.59
C ALA A 70 -1.85 7.72 8.15
N SER A 71 -2.25 8.68 7.34
CA SER A 71 -2.43 10.07 7.77
C SER A 71 -3.64 10.22 8.70
N ALA A 72 -3.65 11.28 9.52
CA ALA A 72 -4.80 11.61 10.34
C ALA A 72 -6.08 11.83 9.50
N SER A 73 -5.95 12.36 8.28
CA SER A 73 -7.07 12.54 7.35
C SER A 73 -7.62 11.18 6.88
N ALA A 74 -6.75 10.21 6.58
CA ALA A 74 -7.16 8.86 6.22
C ALA A 74 -7.90 8.15 7.35
N LEU A 75 -7.42 8.28 8.58
CA LEU A 75 -8.08 7.72 9.77
C LEU A 75 -9.44 8.39 10.03
N ASN A 76 -9.54 9.71 9.85
CA ASN A 76 -10.82 10.42 9.95
C ASN A 76 -11.82 9.95 8.88
N ALA A 77 -11.37 9.71 7.65
CA ALA A 77 -12.22 9.14 6.60
C ALA A 77 -12.71 7.73 6.97
N LEU A 78 -11.83 6.90 7.54
CA LEU A 78 -12.19 5.58 8.04
C LEU A 78 -13.22 5.66 9.18
N GLN A 79 -13.02 6.57 10.16
CA GLN A 79 -13.99 6.80 11.24
C GLN A 79 -15.37 7.19 10.69
N ASN A 80 -15.41 8.14 9.75
CA ASN A 80 -16.66 8.55 9.12
C ASN A 80 -17.38 7.39 8.40
N MET A 81 -16.62 6.50 7.77
CA MET A 81 -17.19 5.32 7.12
C MET A 81 -17.73 4.32 8.15
N VAL A 82 -17.01 4.09 9.25
CA VAL A 82 -17.46 3.26 10.38
C VAL A 82 -18.76 3.82 10.98
N ASP A 83 -18.85 5.15 11.17
CA ASP A 83 -20.06 5.78 11.70
C ASP A 83 -21.25 5.59 10.76
N LYS A 84 -21.05 5.71 9.45
CA LYS A 84 -22.09 5.42 8.44
C LYS A 84 -22.49 3.94 8.46
N ALA A 85 -21.54 3.02 8.55
CA ALA A 85 -21.81 1.60 8.61
C ALA A 85 -22.62 1.22 9.86
N ASN A 86 -22.26 1.77 11.02
CA ASN A 86 -23.00 1.58 12.27
C ASN A 86 -24.43 2.15 12.20
N ALA A 87 -24.63 3.25 11.47
CA ALA A 87 -25.95 3.86 11.30
C ALA A 87 -26.95 3.00 10.49
N LEU A 88 -26.45 1.97 9.77
CA LEU A 88 -27.30 1.02 9.06
C LEU A 88 -28.04 0.06 10.01
N ASP A 89 -27.57 -0.07 11.26
CA ASP A 89 -28.17 -0.93 12.33
C ASP A 89 -28.47 -2.36 11.80
N SER A 90 -27.49 -2.94 11.11
CA SER A 90 -27.61 -4.24 10.42
C SER A 90 -26.94 -5.36 11.20
N ASP A 91 -27.60 -6.52 11.26
CA ASP A 91 -27.04 -7.76 11.83
C ASP A 91 -26.16 -8.53 10.81
N ASP A 92 -25.85 -7.94 9.66
CA ASP A 92 -25.04 -8.60 8.62
C ASP A 92 -23.63 -8.90 9.13
N GLU A 93 -23.22 -10.17 8.96
CA GLU A 93 -21.95 -10.67 9.49
C GLU A 93 -20.73 -10.03 8.77
N ALA A 94 -20.82 -9.81 7.45
CA ALA A 94 -19.75 -9.21 6.68
C ALA A 94 -19.56 -7.73 7.03
N LEU A 95 -20.65 -6.99 7.19
CA LEU A 95 -20.59 -5.59 7.63
C LEU A 95 -20.01 -5.49 9.04
N ASN A 96 -20.45 -6.31 9.98
CA ASN A 96 -19.98 -6.29 11.36
C ASN A 96 -18.50 -6.68 11.46
N ALA A 97 -18.02 -7.63 10.62
CA ALA A 97 -16.60 -7.98 10.51
C ALA A 97 -15.77 -6.80 9.97
N ALA A 98 -16.23 -6.13 8.91
CA ALA A 98 -15.56 -4.98 8.34
C ALA A 98 -15.49 -3.79 9.34
N ILE A 99 -16.56 -3.52 10.08
CA ILE A 99 -16.57 -2.51 11.15
C ILE A 99 -15.55 -2.85 12.24
N THR A 100 -15.48 -4.12 12.67
CA THR A 100 -14.54 -4.56 13.71
C THR A 100 -13.09 -4.39 13.25
N ALA A 101 -12.77 -4.76 12.01
CA ALA A 101 -11.44 -4.58 11.43
C ALA A 101 -11.04 -3.10 11.32
N ALA A 102 -11.96 -2.24 10.87
CA ALA A 102 -11.73 -0.81 10.78
C ALA A 102 -11.50 -0.17 12.17
N GLN A 103 -12.30 -0.57 13.16
CA GLN A 103 -12.14 -0.08 14.55
C GLN A 103 -10.81 -0.49 15.16
N ALA A 104 -10.27 -1.67 14.83
CA ALA A 104 -8.95 -2.09 15.28
C ALA A 104 -7.85 -1.14 14.80
N LEU A 105 -7.90 -0.68 13.53
CA LEU A 105 -6.98 0.31 12.98
C LEU A 105 -7.13 1.69 13.65
N LEU A 106 -8.35 2.11 13.93
CA LEU A 106 -8.63 3.38 14.61
C LEU A 106 -8.16 3.38 16.06
N ASN A 107 -8.16 2.22 16.71
CA ASN A 107 -7.69 2.06 18.10
C ASN A 107 -6.16 2.01 18.23
N ASP A 108 -5.45 1.70 17.13
CA ASP A 108 -3.99 1.68 17.06
C ASP A 108 -3.47 2.48 15.86
N PRO A 109 -3.60 3.82 15.91
CA PRO A 109 -3.25 4.68 14.79
C PRO A 109 -1.75 4.69 14.47
N ASP A 110 -0.89 4.31 15.41
CA ASP A 110 0.56 4.25 15.21
C ASP A 110 0.97 3.06 14.35
N ASN A 111 0.16 2.00 14.33
CA ASN A 111 0.37 0.81 13.50
C ASN A 111 -0.61 0.72 12.33
N ALA A 112 -1.52 1.68 12.17
CA ALA A 112 -2.41 1.74 11.02
C ALA A 112 -1.63 2.14 9.75
N SER A 113 -1.37 1.18 8.86
CA SER A 113 -0.75 1.48 7.58
C SER A 113 -1.76 2.04 6.57
N VAL A 114 -1.27 2.83 5.58
CA VAL A 114 -2.09 3.33 4.47
C VAL A 114 -2.81 2.18 3.77
N THR A 115 -2.10 1.08 3.51
CA THR A 115 -2.67 -0.10 2.84
C THR A 115 -3.81 -0.71 3.65
N ALA A 116 -3.63 -0.86 4.97
CA ALA A 116 -4.65 -1.42 5.85
C ALA A 116 -5.89 -0.53 5.93
N VAL A 117 -5.71 0.80 6.02
CA VAL A 117 -6.82 1.76 6.04
C VAL A 117 -7.60 1.76 4.73
N VAL A 118 -6.89 1.72 3.57
CA VAL A 118 -7.53 1.63 2.25
C VAL A 118 -8.30 0.32 2.11
N SER A 119 -7.74 -0.80 2.58
CA SER A 119 -8.44 -2.09 2.59
C SER A 119 -9.70 -2.06 3.43
N ALA A 120 -9.63 -1.53 4.65
CA ALA A 120 -10.77 -1.42 5.54
C ALA A 120 -11.89 -0.51 4.99
N LEU A 121 -11.53 0.59 4.32
CA LEU A 121 -12.49 1.45 3.61
C LEU A 121 -13.20 0.70 2.48
N LEU A 122 -12.44 -0.11 1.72
CA LEU A 122 -13.00 -0.93 0.65
C LEU A 122 -13.96 -2.00 1.20
N ASP A 123 -13.52 -2.74 2.22
CA ASP A 123 -14.32 -3.81 2.84
C ASP A 123 -15.63 -3.26 3.41
N LEU A 124 -15.58 -2.09 4.09
CA LEU A 124 -16.78 -1.39 4.57
C LEU A 124 -17.69 -0.97 3.42
N SER A 125 -17.14 -0.38 2.36
CA SER A 125 -17.90 0.05 1.19
C SER A 125 -18.58 -1.15 0.51
N GLU A 126 -17.84 -2.27 0.31
CA GLU A 126 -18.38 -3.47 -0.33
C GLU A 126 -19.49 -4.13 0.52
N ALA A 127 -19.28 -4.22 1.84
CA ALA A 127 -20.29 -4.76 2.76
C ALA A 127 -21.56 -3.90 2.83
N MET A 128 -21.41 -2.57 2.91
CA MET A 128 -22.53 -1.63 2.86
C MET A 128 -23.30 -1.72 1.55
N GLN A 129 -22.59 -1.84 0.41
CA GLN A 129 -23.22 -1.99 -0.91
C GLN A 129 -23.97 -3.32 -1.06
N ALA A 130 -23.49 -4.40 -0.42
CA ALA A 130 -24.16 -5.69 -0.44
C ALA A 130 -25.52 -5.65 0.28
N LEU A 131 -25.64 -4.82 1.32
CA LEU A 131 -26.91 -4.62 2.05
C LEU A 131 -27.89 -3.74 1.28
N ASN A 132 -27.38 -2.79 0.50
CA ASN A 132 -28.22 -1.84 -0.25
C ASN A 132 -28.46 -2.35 -1.69
N THR A 133 -29.35 -3.32 -1.82
CA THR A 133 -29.82 -3.78 -3.14
C THR A 133 -30.67 -2.74 -3.87
N ASP A 134 -31.15 -1.70 -3.16
CA ASP A 134 -32.03 -0.62 -3.65
C ASP A 134 -31.36 0.78 -3.60
N GLU A 135 -30.01 0.85 -3.52
CA GLU A 135 -29.31 2.13 -3.45
C GLU A 135 -29.55 2.97 -4.70
N SER A 136 -30.03 4.18 -4.49
CA SER A 136 -30.21 5.12 -5.61
C SER A 136 -28.86 5.42 -6.25
N THR A 137 -28.84 5.53 -7.57
CA THR A 137 -27.63 5.91 -8.33
C THR A 137 -27.00 7.21 -7.81
N ASP A 138 -27.77 8.07 -7.16
CA ASP A 138 -27.30 9.32 -6.56
C ASP A 138 -26.47 9.09 -5.30
N ALA A 139 -26.84 8.13 -4.44
CA ALA A 139 -26.05 7.76 -3.27
C ALA A 139 -24.71 7.11 -3.70
N LEU A 140 -24.75 6.19 -4.68
CA LEU A 140 -23.54 5.59 -5.27
C LEU A 140 -22.60 6.64 -5.89
N ARG A 141 -23.15 7.67 -6.56
CA ARG A 141 -22.35 8.79 -7.08
C ARG A 141 -21.64 9.55 -5.97
N ALA A 142 -22.34 9.80 -4.86
CA ALA A 142 -21.74 10.49 -3.71
C ALA A 142 -20.62 9.66 -3.09
N ASP A 143 -20.77 8.34 -2.98
CA ASP A 143 -19.74 7.44 -2.44
C ASP A 143 -18.51 7.34 -3.37
N VAL A 144 -18.74 7.22 -4.69
CA VAL A 144 -17.65 7.25 -5.67
C VAL A 144 -16.92 8.59 -5.61
N GLN A 145 -17.64 9.72 -5.51
CA GLN A 145 -17.02 11.04 -5.37
C GLN A 145 -16.18 11.14 -4.09
N ALA A 146 -16.70 10.64 -2.96
CA ALA A 146 -15.95 10.64 -1.71
C ALA A 146 -14.65 9.81 -1.80
N THR A 147 -14.68 8.68 -2.52
CA THR A 147 -13.48 7.87 -2.80
C THR A 147 -12.49 8.61 -3.68
N ILE A 148 -12.96 9.31 -4.72
CA ILE A 148 -12.14 10.17 -5.59
C ILE A 148 -11.44 11.25 -4.76
N ASP A 149 -12.19 11.96 -3.93
CA ASP A 149 -11.67 13.05 -3.10
C ASP A 149 -10.62 12.51 -2.11
N PHE A 150 -10.92 11.39 -1.45
CA PHE A 150 -9.97 10.73 -0.56
C PHE A 150 -8.66 10.36 -1.26
N ILE A 151 -8.72 9.73 -2.44
CA ILE A 151 -7.53 9.33 -3.20
C ILE A 151 -6.72 10.56 -3.62
N ASN A 152 -7.36 11.61 -4.10
CA ASN A 152 -6.69 12.83 -4.52
C ASN A 152 -6.00 13.54 -3.36
N GLU A 153 -6.67 13.64 -2.21
CA GLU A 153 -6.16 14.38 -1.05
C GLU A 153 -5.09 13.63 -0.27
N ASN A 154 -5.22 12.29 -0.17
CA ASN A 154 -4.39 11.49 0.75
C ASN A 154 -3.37 10.59 0.04
N ILE A 155 -3.56 10.31 -1.26
CA ILE A 155 -2.70 9.39 -2.00
C ILE A 155 -1.98 10.10 -3.14
N LEU A 156 -2.70 10.79 -4.02
CA LEU A 156 -2.13 11.44 -5.19
C LEU A 156 -1.50 12.81 -4.90
N ASN A 157 -1.71 13.35 -3.72
CA ASN A 157 -1.11 14.61 -3.27
C ASN A 157 0.41 14.49 -3.04
N ASP A 158 0.87 13.31 -2.63
CA ASP A 158 2.29 13.01 -2.50
C ASP A 158 2.59 11.62 -3.09
N VAL A 159 3.17 11.62 -4.29
CA VAL A 159 3.51 10.40 -5.05
C VAL A 159 5.02 10.20 -5.19
N GLU A 160 5.82 10.99 -4.45
CA GLU A 160 7.27 10.87 -4.47
C GLU A 160 7.70 9.48 -3.98
N GLY A 161 8.59 8.84 -4.70
CA GLY A 161 9.05 7.47 -4.40
C GLY A 161 8.12 6.33 -4.85
N LEU A 162 6.90 6.63 -5.32
CA LEU A 162 5.98 5.62 -5.85
C LEU A 162 6.29 5.28 -7.31
N ARG A 163 5.93 4.06 -7.74
CA ARG A 163 6.14 3.60 -9.12
C ARG A 163 5.31 4.40 -10.12
N PRO A 164 5.92 5.10 -11.11
CA PRO A 164 5.19 5.97 -12.03
C PRO A 164 4.05 5.27 -12.77
N GLY A 165 4.24 4.00 -13.18
CA GLY A 165 3.22 3.22 -13.88
C GLY A 165 2.00 2.90 -13.00
N LYS A 166 2.21 2.62 -11.71
CA LYS A 166 1.10 2.37 -10.76
C LYS A 166 0.39 3.67 -10.39
N VAL A 167 1.13 4.77 -10.23
CA VAL A 167 0.56 6.11 -10.04
C VAL A 167 -0.31 6.49 -11.25
N GLN A 168 0.16 6.22 -12.46
CA GLN A 168 -0.63 6.51 -13.66
C GLN A 168 -1.91 5.65 -13.72
N ALA A 169 -1.81 4.36 -13.40
CA ALA A 169 -2.98 3.47 -13.36
C ALA A 169 -4.04 3.96 -12.35
N LEU A 170 -3.63 4.45 -11.18
CA LEU A 170 -4.55 5.05 -10.22
C LEU A 170 -5.18 6.33 -10.75
N LYS A 171 -4.39 7.22 -11.35
CA LYS A 171 -4.91 8.46 -11.98
C LYS A 171 -5.93 8.16 -13.07
N ASP A 172 -5.68 7.14 -13.89
CA ASP A 172 -6.59 6.72 -14.96
C ASP A 172 -7.90 6.16 -14.37
N ALA A 173 -7.81 5.35 -13.31
CA ALA A 173 -8.99 4.82 -12.61
C ALA A 173 -9.83 5.95 -11.97
N VAL A 174 -9.19 6.94 -11.34
CA VAL A 174 -9.86 8.13 -10.78
C VAL A 174 -10.54 8.95 -11.89
N ALA A 175 -9.87 9.18 -13.02
CA ALA A 175 -10.44 9.92 -14.15
C ALA A 175 -11.66 9.20 -14.76
N ALA A 176 -11.59 7.86 -14.90
CA ALA A 176 -12.70 7.05 -15.36
C ALA A 176 -13.90 7.12 -14.39
N ALA A 177 -13.64 7.02 -13.08
CA ALA A 177 -14.66 7.13 -12.05
C ALA A 177 -15.31 8.52 -12.05
N GLN A 178 -14.53 9.59 -12.18
CA GLN A 178 -15.05 10.96 -12.27
C GLN A 178 -15.96 11.16 -13.49
N THR A 179 -15.62 10.52 -14.61
CA THR A 179 -16.46 10.56 -15.81
C THR A 179 -17.83 9.93 -15.54
N LEU A 180 -17.87 8.78 -14.84
CA LEU A 180 -19.13 8.10 -14.48
C LEU A 180 -19.95 8.89 -13.43
N VAL A 181 -19.28 9.52 -12.46
CA VAL A 181 -19.96 10.41 -11.50
C VAL A 181 -20.68 11.55 -12.22
N ASN A 182 -20.08 12.11 -13.26
CA ASN A 182 -20.61 13.21 -14.03
C ASN A 182 -21.65 12.78 -15.11
N ASP A 183 -21.76 11.47 -15.39
CA ASP A 183 -22.71 10.95 -16.37
C ASP A 183 -24.06 10.67 -15.71
N PRO A 184 -25.13 11.42 -16.05
CA PRO A 184 -26.45 11.18 -15.49
C PRO A 184 -27.03 9.81 -15.88
N MET A 185 -26.50 9.15 -16.91
CA MET A 185 -26.94 7.84 -17.38
C MET A 185 -26.09 6.68 -16.83
N ALA A 186 -25.09 6.95 -15.97
CA ALA A 186 -24.29 5.90 -15.37
C ALA A 186 -25.14 4.96 -14.52
N THR A 187 -24.95 3.66 -14.75
CA THR A 187 -25.67 2.62 -14.00
C THR A 187 -25.03 2.39 -12.62
N ALA A 188 -25.83 1.84 -11.67
CA ALA A 188 -25.32 1.44 -10.36
C ALA A 188 -24.11 0.50 -10.47
N ASP A 189 -24.18 -0.49 -11.37
CA ASP A 189 -23.09 -1.46 -11.57
C ASP A 189 -21.81 -0.79 -12.11
N ALA A 190 -21.95 0.21 -13.01
CA ALA A 190 -20.80 0.95 -13.51
C ALA A 190 -20.12 1.77 -12.39
N LEU A 191 -20.90 2.42 -11.53
CA LEU A 191 -20.41 3.18 -10.38
C LEU A 191 -19.71 2.27 -9.35
N LYS A 192 -20.30 1.11 -9.01
CA LYS A 192 -19.68 0.10 -8.15
C LYS A 192 -18.37 -0.42 -8.72
N ALA A 193 -18.34 -0.73 -10.01
CA ALA A 193 -17.13 -1.20 -10.70
C ALA A 193 -16.03 -0.14 -10.70
N ALA A 194 -16.37 1.14 -10.88
CA ALA A 194 -15.41 2.24 -10.83
C ALA A 194 -14.80 2.40 -9.43
N ASN A 195 -15.62 2.32 -8.38
CA ASN A 195 -15.14 2.36 -7.01
C ASN A 195 -14.14 1.22 -6.72
N LYS A 196 -14.49 0.00 -7.11
CA LYS A 196 -13.62 -1.17 -6.98
C LYS A 196 -12.30 -1.03 -7.77
N ALA A 197 -12.35 -0.44 -8.97
CA ALA A 197 -11.16 -0.22 -9.78
C ALA A 197 -10.20 0.79 -9.14
N MET A 198 -10.71 1.89 -8.59
CA MET A 198 -9.90 2.89 -7.90
C MET A 198 -9.23 2.32 -6.65
N THR A 199 -9.98 1.61 -5.82
CA THR A 199 -9.45 1.03 -4.58
C THR A 199 -8.42 -0.06 -4.85
N LYS A 200 -8.64 -0.90 -5.87
CA LYS A 200 -7.65 -1.87 -6.32
C LYS A 200 -6.36 -1.20 -6.81
N ALA A 201 -6.48 -0.17 -7.65
CA ALA A 201 -5.31 0.57 -8.15
C ALA A 201 -4.56 1.27 -7.00
N ALA A 202 -5.27 1.78 -5.99
CA ALA A 202 -4.68 2.36 -4.80
C ALA A 202 -3.92 1.32 -3.95
N GLN A 203 -4.47 0.12 -3.74
CA GLN A 203 -3.78 -0.98 -3.06
C GLN A 203 -2.50 -1.39 -3.78
N GLU A 204 -2.54 -1.46 -5.10
CA GLU A 204 -1.39 -1.86 -5.93
C GLU A 204 -0.24 -0.82 -5.95
N LEU A 205 -0.44 0.41 -5.46
CA LEU A 205 0.61 1.43 -5.40
C LEU A 205 1.78 1.01 -4.51
N TRP A 206 1.48 0.35 -3.39
CA TRP A 206 2.46 -0.09 -2.38
C TRP A 206 2.84 -1.56 -2.52
N GLU A 207 2.35 -2.25 -3.55
CA GLU A 207 2.83 -3.60 -3.86
C GLU A 207 4.33 -3.54 -4.16
N ILE A 208 5.13 -4.12 -3.26
CA ILE A 208 6.57 -4.25 -3.44
C ILE A 208 6.81 -5.23 -4.59
N VAL A 209 7.57 -4.79 -5.59
CA VAL A 209 8.05 -5.71 -6.64
C VAL A 209 8.92 -6.74 -5.96
N SER A 210 8.54 -8.01 -6.04
CA SER A 210 9.41 -9.08 -5.57
C SER A 210 10.78 -8.96 -6.29
N LYS A 211 11.86 -9.32 -5.61
CA LYS A 211 13.21 -9.32 -6.21
C LYS A 211 13.24 -10.08 -7.54
N ALA A 212 12.38 -11.09 -7.71
CA ALA A 212 12.22 -11.84 -8.95
C ALA A 212 11.64 -10.99 -10.08
N GLU A 213 10.62 -10.16 -9.81
CA GLU A 213 10.04 -9.25 -10.81
C GLU A 213 11.00 -8.11 -11.16
N LEU A 214 11.72 -7.58 -10.16
CA LEU A 214 12.75 -6.58 -10.40
C LEU A 214 13.88 -7.14 -11.28
N ASN A 215 14.36 -8.35 -11.00
CA ASN A 215 15.36 -9.01 -11.83
C ASN A 215 14.85 -9.26 -13.25
N ALA A 216 13.59 -9.70 -13.41
CA ALA A 216 13.00 -9.89 -14.74
C ALA A 216 12.89 -8.58 -15.52
N LEU A 217 12.58 -7.45 -14.85
CA LEU A 217 12.57 -6.12 -15.46
C LEU A 217 13.98 -5.65 -15.84
N ILE A 218 14.98 -5.92 -15.00
CA ILE A 218 16.39 -5.61 -15.29
C ILE A 218 16.89 -6.44 -16.48
N GLU A 219 16.58 -7.74 -16.54
CA GLU A 219 16.93 -8.61 -17.67
C GLU A 219 16.26 -8.13 -18.96
N ALA A 220 14.99 -7.76 -18.91
CA ALA A 220 14.28 -7.18 -20.05
C ALA A 220 14.93 -5.85 -20.51
N ALA A 221 15.25 -4.95 -19.57
CA ALA A 221 15.91 -3.69 -19.88
C ALA A 221 17.30 -3.90 -20.49
N ASN A 222 18.09 -4.83 -19.95
CA ASN A 222 19.39 -5.19 -20.51
C ASN A 222 19.26 -5.81 -21.93
N GLY A 223 18.24 -6.61 -22.17
CA GLY A 223 17.94 -7.14 -23.51
C GLY A 223 17.63 -6.05 -24.55
N TYR A 224 17.07 -4.91 -24.12
CA TYR A 224 16.89 -3.73 -24.98
C TYR A 224 18.21 -2.96 -25.21
N LEU A 225 19.12 -2.95 -24.23
CA LEU A 225 20.43 -2.28 -24.37
C LEU A 225 21.42 -3.07 -25.21
N ASP A 226 21.32 -4.40 -25.22
CA ASP A 226 22.16 -5.30 -26.04
C ASP A 226 21.63 -5.47 -27.48
N GLY A 227 20.45 -4.98 -27.78
CA GLY A 227 19.89 -4.93 -29.14
C GLY A 227 20.59 -3.83 -29.95
N ASP A 228 21.27 -4.20 -31.03
CA ASP A 228 21.79 -3.27 -32.04
C ASP A 228 20.66 -2.39 -32.60
N TYR A 229 20.43 -1.25 -31.96
CA TYR A 229 19.65 -0.17 -32.58
C TYR A 229 20.53 0.52 -33.59
N THR A 230 20.57 -0.01 -34.80
CA THR A 230 21.01 0.76 -35.97
C THR A 230 19.94 1.82 -36.24
N ALA A 231 20.29 3.07 -35.98
CA ALA A 231 19.50 4.19 -36.43
C ALA A 231 19.49 4.18 -37.98
N ASP A 232 18.32 3.95 -38.60
CA ASP A 232 18.04 4.30 -39.98
C ASP A 232 17.59 5.78 -40.06
#